data_b0feba33190a68d9882e9d3b4c9a2ee1
#
_entry.id   b0feba33190a68d9882e9d3b4c9a2ee1
#
_cell.length_a   1.000
_cell.length_b   1.000
_cell.length_c   1.000
_cell.angle_alpha   90.00
_cell.angle_beta   90.00
_cell.angle_gamma   90.00
#
_symmetry.space_group_name_H-M   'P 1'
#
loop_
_entity.id
_entity.type
_entity.pdbx_description
1 polymer ?
#
loop_
_entity_poly.entity_id
_entity_poly.type
_entity_poly.pdbx_seq_one_letter_code
_entity_poly.pdbx_strand_id
1 'polypeptide(L)'
;MRVPALLLAATALLAAACAPADQAQPTPSGPAVAGAGDCAKDRLRTREPGRITFATDQPAYAPWFEGDDPTNGRGFEAAVAYAVAEKLGYQRGEVGWTRVPFGAAIQPGPKQFDADLNQFSVTEERQRAVDFSSPYYDVRQAVIAPKDSPVASARSVSDLARLRLGAQVGTTSYQAIKDQIRPNAQPSVYNTNEEAKLALGNGQIQALVVDLPTALFITSSELRDTVIVGQLPPSGDRPERFGMVLDKGSPLTRCVSSAVDALRADGTLSTLERQWLADAAKAPELT
;
A
#
# COMPACT_ATOMS: atom_id res chain seq x y z
N MET A 1 -106.26 -15.23 2.61
CA MET A 1 -106.38 -14.58 1.30
C MET A 1 -104.98 -14.51 0.69
N ARG A 2 -104.84 -14.98 -0.50
CA ARG A 2 -103.63 -15.30 -1.24
C ARG A 2 -103.00 -14.06 -1.88
N VAL A 3 -101.67 -13.85 -1.77
CA VAL A 3 -100.91 -12.91 -2.60
C VAL A 3 -99.70 -13.66 -3.15
N PRO A 4 -99.50 -13.62 -4.52
CA PRO A 4 -98.41 -14.36 -5.14
C PRO A 4 -97.07 -13.55 -5.13
N ALA A 5 -96.00 -14.27 -5.12
CA ALA A 5 -94.62 -13.77 -5.18
C ALA A 5 -94.25 -13.40 -6.65
N LEU A 6 -93.57 -12.28 -6.85
CA LEU A 6 -92.90 -11.89 -8.07
C LEU A 6 -91.40 -12.07 -7.89
N LEU A 7 -90.86 -12.97 -8.74
CA LEU A 7 -89.38 -13.12 -8.91
C LEU A 7 -88.87 -12.01 -9.83
N LEU A 8 -87.91 -11.22 -9.35
CA LEU A 8 -87.06 -10.35 -10.14
C LEU A 8 -85.71 -11.01 -10.33
N ALA A 9 -85.38 -11.33 -11.56
CA ALA A 9 -84.11 -11.81 -12.02
C ALA A 9 -83.14 -10.61 -12.17
N ALA A 10 -82.05 -10.59 -11.40
CA ALA A 10 -80.99 -9.58 -11.55
C ALA A 10 -79.89 -10.15 -12.44
N THR A 11 -79.73 -9.61 -13.61
CA THR A 11 -78.61 -9.87 -14.56
C THR A 11 -77.37 -9.11 -14.06
N ALA A 12 -76.34 -9.83 -13.65
CA ALA A 12 -75.05 -9.24 -13.31
C ALA A 12 -74.21 -9.07 -14.60
N LEU A 13 -73.93 -7.83 -14.97
CA LEU A 13 -72.93 -7.49 -15.99
C LEU A 13 -71.54 -7.58 -15.34
N LEU A 14 -70.70 -8.50 -15.88
CA LEU A 14 -69.25 -8.50 -15.58
C LEU A 14 -68.60 -7.41 -16.45
N ALA A 15 -68.14 -6.33 -15.81
CA ALA A 15 -67.24 -5.34 -16.37
C ALA A 15 -65.80 -5.88 -16.21
N ALA A 16 -65.15 -6.28 -17.27
CA ALA A 16 -63.73 -6.59 -17.32
C ALA A 16 -62.95 -5.25 -17.29
N ALA A 17 -62.39 -4.88 -16.14
CA ALA A 17 -61.47 -3.76 -16.02
C ALA A 17 -60.09 -4.20 -16.55
N CYS A 18 -59.69 -3.72 -17.74
CA CYS A 18 -58.30 -3.74 -18.18
C CYS A 18 -57.53 -2.68 -17.33
N ALA A 19 -56.75 -3.13 -16.36
CA ALA A 19 -55.73 -2.32 -15.71
C ALA A 19 -54.56 -2.08 -16.69
N PRO A 20 -54.07 -0.85 -16.88
CA PRO A 20 -52.86 -0.62 -17.64
C PRO A 20 -51.67 -1.25 -16.91
N ALA A 21 -50.88 -2.04 -17.64
CA ALA A 21 -49.59 -2.52 -17.12
C ALA A 21 -48.72 -1.34 -16.81
N ASP A 22 -48.35 -1.25 -15.54
CA ASP A 22 -47.34 -0.30 -15.04
C ASP A 22 -46.04 -0.56 -15.83
N GLN A 23 -45.73 0.34 -16.76
CA GLN A 23 -44.42 0.36 -17.41
C GLN A 23 -43.41 0.77 -16.33
N ALA A 24 -42.70 -0.20 -15.79
CA ALA A 24 -41.52 0.04 -14.94
C ALA A 24 -40.61 1.00 -15.70
N GLN A 25 -40.52 2.23 -15.25
CA GLN A 25 -39.53 3.19 -15.72
C GLN A 25 -38.14 2.55 -15.50
N PRO A 26 -37.26 2.56 -16.55
CA PRO A 26 -35.88 2.13 -16.33
C PRO A 26 -35.26 3.05 -15.28
N THR A 27 -34.95 2.50 -14.14
CA THR A 27 -34.09 3.13 -13.12
C THR A 27 -32.82 3.59 -13.82
N PRO A 28 -32.37 4.86 -13.68
CA PRO A 28 -31.10 5.28 -14.25
C PRO A 28 -30.02 4.40 -13.67
N SER A 29 -29.40 3.59 -14.52
CA SER A 29 -28.20 2.83 -14.18
C SER A 29 -27.13 3.86 -13.81
N GLY A 30 -26.89 4.05 -12.50
CA GLY A 30 -25.68 4.71 -12.02
C GLY A 30 -24.47 4.02 -12.68
N PRO A 31 -23.30 4.70 -12.74
CA PRO A 31 -22.11 4.11 -13.34
C PRO A 31 -21.92 2.72 -12.72
N ALA A 32 -21.91 1.70 -13.59
CA ALA A 32 -21.73 0.33 -13.16
C ALA A 32 -20.41 0.25 -12.37
N VAL A 33 -20.52 0.04 -11.07
CA VAL A 33 -19.37 -0.39 -10.27
C VAL A 33 -18.89 -1.64 -10.98
N ALA A 34 -17.67 -1.59 -11.54
CA ALA A 34 -17.10 -2.68 -12.33
C ALA A 34 -17.23 -3.96 -11.49
N GLY A 35 -18.07 -4.88 -11.96
CA GLY A 35 -18.56 -5.95 -11.13
C GLY A 35 -17.46 -6.89 -10.67
N ALA A 36 -17.65 -7.49 -9.52
CA ALA A 36 -16.79 -8.54 -8.96
C ALA A 36 -16.47 -9.67 -9.96
N GLY A 37 -17.30 -9.84 -11.01
CA GLY A 37 -17.10 -10.81 -12.08
C GLY A 37 -15.89 -10.56 -12.99
N ASP A 38 -15.42 -9.32 -13.13
CA ASP A 38 -14.27 -9.01 -14.00
C ASP A 38 -12.93 -9.34 -13.34
N CYS A 39 -12.87 -9.44 -12.02
CA CYS A 39 -11.68 -9.79 -11.25
C CYS A 39 -11.71 -11.23 -10.75
N ALA A 40 -12.55 -12.09 -11.32
CA ALA A 40 -12.51 -13.50 -11.04
C ALA A 40 -11.18 -14.11 -11.52
N LYS A 41 -10.60 -15.02 -10.73
CA LYS A 41 -9.27 -15.61 -10.94
C LYS A 41 -9.05 -16.11 -12.37
N ASP A 42 -10.05 -16.76 -12.96
CA ASP A 42 -10.02 -17.31 -14.33
C ASP A 42 -9.97 -16.24 -15.43
N ARG A 43 -10.24 -14.99 -15.09
CA ARG A 43 -10.19 -13.83 -16.00
C ARG A 43 -8.96 -12.95 -15.80
N LEU A 44 -8.22 -13.17 -14.72
CA LEU A 44 -7.02 -12.41 -14.45
C LEU A 44 -5.90 -12.82 -15.41
N ARG A 45 -5.30 -11.82 -16.05
CA ARG A 45 -4.17 -12.01 -16.99
C ARG A 45 -2.86 -11.88 -16.26
N THR A 46 -2.57 -12.86 -15.41
CA THR A 46 -1.28 -12.98 -14.74
C THR A 46 -0.20 -13.49 -15.70
N ARG A 47 1.06 -13.30 -15.36
CA ARG A 47 2.22 -13.78 -16.14
C ARG A 47 2.18 -15.30 -16.36
N GLU A 48 1.82 -16.03 -15.32
CA GLU A 48 1.62 -17.48 -15.39
C GLU A 48 0.13 -17.77 -15.15
N PRO A 49 -0.59 -18.37 -16.10
CA PRO A 49 -1.99 -18.72 -15.90
C PRO A 49 -2.19 -19.55 -14.62
N GLY A 50 -3.13 -19.14 -13.78
CA GLY A 50 -3.46 -19.83 -12.52
C GLY A 50 -2.52 -19.54 -11.36
N ARG A 51 -1.47 -18.74 -11.53
CA ARG A 51 -0.57 -18.27 -10.47
C ARG A 51 -0.50 -16.75 -10.47
N ILE A 52 -0.24 -16.17 -9.29
CA ILE A 52 0.13 -14.75 -9.16
C ILE A 52 1.57 -14.68 -8.65
N THR A 53 2.40 -13.87 -9.31
CA THR A 53 3.81 -13.69 -8.97
C THR A 53 4.03 -12.31 -8.39
N PHE A 54 4.36 -12.26 -7.10
CA PHE A 54 4.81 -11.04 -6.47
C PHE A 54 6.33 -10.87 -6.58
N ALA A 55 6.80 -9.64 -6.38
CA ALA A 55 8.21 -9.33 -6.28
C ALA A 55 8.51 -8.58 -4.99
N THR A 56 9.77 -8.61 -4.60
CA THR A 56 10.40 -7.76 -3.58
C THR A 56 11.91 -7.76 -3.80
N ASP A 57 12.65 -6.86 -3.15
CA ASP A 57 14.11 -6.78 -3.23
C ASP A 57 14.80 -7.94 -2.47
N GLN A 58 16.11 -8.00 -2.57
CA GLN A 58 16.99 -8.85 -1.78
C GLN A 58 18.19 -8.04 -1.26
N PRO A 59 18.38 -7.98 0.08
CA PRO A 59 17.55 -8.58 1.11
C PRO A 59 16.20 -7.85 1.29
N ALA A 60 15.15 -8.61 1.62
CA ALA A 60 13.87 -8.10 2.05
C ALA A 60 13.88 -7.96 3.59
N TYR A 61 13.68 -6.73 4.08
CA TYR A 61 13.90 -6.39 5.48
C TYR A 61 12.65 -6.54 6.34
N ALA A 62 12.83 -6.97 7.60
CA ALA A 62 11.81 -6.81 8.62
C ALA A 62 11.61 -5.31 8.94
N PRO A 63 10.42 -4.90 9.37
CA PRO A 63 9.23 -5.70 9.66
C PRO A 63 8.35 -6.01 8.44
N TRP A 64 8.83 -5.66 7.24
CA TRP A 64 8.12 -5.84 5.97
C TRP A 64 8.11 -7.30 5.54
N PHE A 65 9.25 -7.96 5.66
CA PHE A 65 9.48 -9.38 5.37
C PHE A 65 10.36 -9.99 6.47
N GLU A 66 9.89 -11.03 7.11
CA GLU A 66 10.65 -11.72 8.16
C GLU A 66 11.66 -12.72 7.57
N GLY A 67 12.91 -12.61 8.00
CA GLY A 67 13.95 -13.58 7.66
C GLY A 67 14.42 -13.55 6.21
N ASP A 68 14.24 -12.44 5.49
CA ASP A 68 14.52 -12.33 4.05
C ASP A 68 13.80 -13.42 3.22
N ASP A 69 12.65 -13.90 3.69
CA ASP A 69 11.85 -14.93 3.02
C ASP A 69 10.40 -14.47 2.81
N PRO A 70 10.07 -13.95 1.61
CA PRO A 70 8.70 -13.51 1.32
C PRO A 70 7.70 -14.67 1.24
N THR A 71 8.17 -15.92 1.03
CA THR A 71 7.30 -17.08 0.86
C THR A 71 6.68 -17.55 2.18
N ASN A 72 7.28 -17.18 3.31
CA ASN A 72 6.79 -17.56 4.64
C ASN A 72 5.50 -16.80 5.02
N GLY A 73 5.15 -15.69 4.31
CA GLY A 73 3.98 -14.85 4.57
C GLY A 73 4.06 -14.06 5.88
N ARG A 74 5.26 -13.92 6.45
CA ARG A 74 5.52 -13.19 7.69
C ARG A 74 6.17 -11.84 7.39
N GLY A 75 5.73 -10.82 8.14
CA GLY A 75 6.03 -9.42 7.89
C GLY A 75 4.86 -8.72 7.22
N PHE A 76 4.81 -7.40 7.33
CA PHE A 76 3.64 -6.63 6.90
C PHE A 76 3.34 -6.81 5.41
N GLU A 77 4.32 -6.57 4.54
CA GLU A 77 4.11 -6.65 3.08
C GLU A 77 3.95 -8.08 2.59
N ALA A 78 4.65 -9.05 3.18
CA ALA A 78 4.41 -10.45 2.89
C ALA A 78 2.96 -10.85 3.20
N ALA A 79 2.44 -10.45 4.36
CA ALA A 79 1.07 -10.74 4.76
C ALA A 79 0.04 -10.02 3.88
N VAL A 80 0.29 -8.75 3.50
CA VAL A 80 -0.56 -8.00 2.57
C VAL A 80 -0.61 -8.67 1.19
N ALA A 81 0.53 -9.13 0.66
CA ALA A 81 0.58 -9.82 -0.62
C ALA A 81 -0.28 -11.09 -0.63
N TYR A 82 -0.16 -11.94 0.42
CA TYR A 82 -0.99 -13.14 0.55
C TYR A 82 -2.46 -12.82 0.74
N ALA A 83 -2.81 -11.78 1.50
CA ALA A 83 -4.20 -11.34 1.67
C ALA A 83 -4.80 -10.83 0.35
N VAL A 84 -4.04 -10.09 -0.46
CA VAL A 84 -4.46 -9.67 -1.81
C VAL A 84 -4.64 -10.88 -2.73
N ALA A 85 -3.70 -11.83 -2.72
CA ALA A 85 -3.82 -13.05 -3.50
C ALA A 85 -5.11 -13.84 -3.14
N GLU A 86 -5.42 -13.97 -1.86
CA GLU A 86 -6.63 -14.63 -1.37
C GLU A 86 -7.90 -13.89 -1.84
N LYS A 87 -7.94 -12.55 -1.77
CA LYS A 87 -9.06 -11.74 -2.29
C LYS A 87 -9.26 -11.92 -3.81
N LEU A 88 -8.19 -12.19 -4.54
CA LEU A 88 -8.20 -12.47 -5.98
C LEU A 88 -8.49 -13.95 -6.29
N GLY A 89 -8.71 -14.81 -5.27
CA GLY A 89 -9.06 -16.22 -5.41
C GLY A 89 -7.87 -17.18 -5.56
N TYR A 90 -6.63 -16.73 -5.30
CA TYR A 90 -5.45 -17.59 -5.32
C TYR A 90 -5.24 -18.26 -3.96
N GLN A 91 -4.91 -19.55 -4.00
CA GLN A 91 -4.45 -20.27 -2.83
C GLN A 91 -2.97 -19.99 -2.55
N ARG A 92 -2.51 -20.21 -1.32
CA ARG A 92 -1.12 -19.95 -0.93
C ARG A 92 -0.08 -20.64 -1.85
N GLY A 93 -0.34 -21.86 -2.29
CA GLY A 93 0.56 -22.60 -3.22
C GLY A 93 0.57 -22.07 -4.65
N GLU A 94 -0.33 -21.15 -4.99
CA GLU A 94 -0.43 -20.51 -6.30
C GLU A 94 0.23 -19.14 -6.32
N VAL A 95 0.80 -18.70 -5.18
CA VAL A 95 1.58 -17.47 -5.06
C VAL A 95 3.05 -17.78 -5.34
N GLY A 96 3.60 -17.10 -6.33
CA GLY A 96 5.03 -17.11 -6.63
C GLY A 96 5.71 -15.83 -6.13
N TRP A 97 7.03 -15.91 -5.94
CA TRP A 97 7.86 -14.77 -5.61
C TRP A 97 9.10 -14.69 -6.49
N THR A 98 9.48 -13.48 -6.85
CA THR A 98 10.74 -13.18 -7.55
C THR A 98 11.47 -12.03 -6.84
N ARG A 99 12.79 -11.95 -7.06
CA ARG A 99 13.63 -10.88 -6.49
C ARG A 99 13.91 -9.84 -7.56
N VAL A 100 13.59 -8.59 -7.27
CA VAL A 100 13.78 -7.45 -8.16
C VAL A 100 14.34 -6.29 -7.34
N PRO A 101 15.50 -5.73 -7.70
CA PRO A 101 16.06 -4.58 -7.00
C PRO A 101 15.10 -3.39 -7.02
N PHE A 102 14.99 -2.67 -5.90
CA PHE A 102 14.10 -1.52 -5.71
C PHE A 102 14.11 -0.56 -6.92
N GLY A 103 15.30 -0.13 -7.34
CA GLY A 103 15.45 0.80 -8.45
C GLY A 103 14.98 0.24 -9.80
N ALA A 104 15.09 -1.08 -10.02
CA ALA A 104 14.66 -1.72 -11.26
C ALA A 104 13.14 -1.86 -11.35
N ALA A 105 12.48 -2.09 -10.22
CA ALA A 105 11.03 -2.25 -10.17
C ALA A 105 10.28 -1.00 -10.67
N ILE A 106 10.79 0.19 -10.39
CA ILE A 106 10.16 1.48 -10.76
C ILE A 106 10.63 2.06 -12.10
N GLN A 107 11.54 1.39 -12.82
CA GLN A 107 11.95 1.82 -14.16
C GLN A 107 10.84 1.52 -15.19
N PRO A 108 10.78 2.27 -16.31
CA PRO A 108 9.92 1.91 -17.43
C PRO A 108 10.29 0.55 -18.03
N GLY A 109 9.30 -0.13 -18.63
CA GLY A 109 9.50 -1.37 -19.37
C GLY A 109 8.86 -2.59 -18.70
N PRO A 110 8.83 -3.74 -19.40
CA PRO A 110 8.12 -4.93 -18.96
C PRO A 110 8.64 -5.48 -17.63
N LYS A 111 7.72 -5.88 -16.75
CA LYS A 111 8.04 -6.43 -15.43
C LYS A 111 8.09 -7.95 -15.45
N GLN A 112 8.89 -8.53 -14.55
CA GLN A 112 8.97 -9.99 -14.36
C GLN A 112 8.06 -10.48 -13.22
N PHE A 113 7.10 -9.66 -12.81
CA PHE A 113 6.15 -9.90 -11.73
C PHE A 113 4.76 -9.37 -12.12
N ASP A 114 3.74 -9.82 -11.41
CA ASP A 114 2.37 -9.31 -11.53
C ASP A 114 2.18 -8.07 -10.66
N ALA A 115 2.76 -8.06 -9.45
CA ALA A 115 2.84 -6.90 -8.58
C ALA A 115 4.09 -6.98 -7.69
N ASP A 116 4.62 -5.83 -7.26
CA ASP A 116 5.81 -5.74 -6.40
C ASP A 116 5.50 -4.94 -5.13
N LEU A 117 5.94 -5.45 -3.99
CA LEU A 117 5.86 -4.81 -2.69
C LEU A 117 7.27 -4.64 -2.13
N ASN A 118 7.70 -3.41 -1.99
CA ASN A 118 8.99 -3.06 -1.38
C ASN A 118 8.97 -1.59 -0.95
N GLN A 119 8.02 -1.24 -0.10
CA GLN A 119 7.82 0.10 0.46
C GLN A 119 7.79 1.20 -0.62
N PHE A 120 7.10 0.93 -1.74
CA PHE A 120 7.02 1.86 -2.85
C PHE A 120 6.02 2.98 -2.57
N SER A 121 6.52 4.17 -2.29
CA SER A 121 5.69 5.37 -2.22
C SER A 121 5.11 5.72 -3.58
N VAL A 122 3.81 5.97 -3.60
CA VAL A 122 3.09 6.42 -4.79
C VAL A 122 3.44 7.88 -5.06
N THR A 123 4.19 8.15 -6.13
CA THR A 123 4.55 9.50 -6.57
C THR A 123 4.15 9.73 -8.01
N GLU A 124 3.89 10.99 -8.38
CA GLU A 124 3.58 11.35 -9.78
C GLU A 124 4.72 10.98 -10.74
N GLU A 125 5.97 11.10 -10.28
CA GLU A 125 7.14 10.73 -11.07
C GLU A 125 7.11 9.23 -11.39
N ARG A 126 6.94 8.38 -10.38
CA ARG A 126 6.89 6.92 -10.55
C ARG A 126 5.67 6.48 -11.37
N GLN A 127 4.53 7.14 -11.19
CA GLN A 127 3.30 6.84 -11.95
C GLN A 127 3.43 7.09 -13.46
N ARG A 128 4.41 7.86 -13.91
CA ARG A 128 4.71 7.98 -15.35
C ARG A 128 5.33 6.72 -15.93
N ALA A 129 6.06 5.96 -15.13
CA ALA A 129 6.81 4.76 -15.56
C ALA A 129 6.10 3.43 -15.25
N VAL A 130 5.34 3.38 -14.17
CA VAL A 130 4.67 2.17 -13.65
C VAL A 130 3.25 2.49 -13.20
N ASP A 131 2.42 1.46 -13.04
CA ASP A 131 1.14 1.59 -12.36
C ASP A 131 1.29 1.26 -10.87
N PHE A 132 0.34 1.76 -10.07
CA PHE A 132 0.23 1.46 -8.66
C PHE A 132 -1.16 0.92 -8.33
N SER A 133 -1.21 0.03 -7.37
CA SER A 133 -2.48 -0.33 -6.72
C SER A 133 -3.03 0.85 -5.89
N SER A 134 -4.27 0.70 -5.40
CA SER A 134 -4.72 1.47 -4.23
C SER A 134 -3.69 1.34 -3.10
N PRO A 135 -3.42 2.44 -2.36
CA PRO A 135 -2.43 2.40 -1.29
C PRO A 135 -2.81 1.40 -0.19
N TYR A 136 -1.83 0.70 0.37
CA TYR A 136 -2.06 -0.25 1.47
C TYR A 136 -1.52 0.24 2.82
N TYR A 137 -0.71 1.31 2.86
CA TYR A 137 -0.11 1.86 4.08
C TYR A 137 0.15 3.37 3.94
N ASP A 138 -0.08 4.13 5.02
CA ASP A 138 0.31 5.53 5.16
C ASP A 138 1.63 5.60 5.94
N VAL A 139 2.64 6.26 5.39
CA VAL A 139 4.01 6.26 5.92
C VAL A 139 4.50 7.67 6.25
N ARG A 140 5.43 7.75 7.20
CA ARG A 140 6.19 8.95 7.57
C ARG A 140 7.68 8.67 7.43
N GLN A 141 8.44 9.67 7.04
CA GLN A 141 9.90 9.62 7.06
C GLN A 141 10.42 9.87 8.47
N ALA A 142 11.45 9.15 8.86
CA ALA A 142 12.08 9.26 10.17
C ALA A 142 13.60 9.42 10.06
N VAL A 143 14.15 10.08 11.03
CA VAL A 143 15.58 10.33 11.15
C VAL A 143 16.14 9.48 12.30
N ILE A 144 17.18 8.68 12.02
CA ILE A 144 17.92 7.93 13.05
C ILE A 144 19.35 8.42 13.16
N ALA A 145 19.88 8.39 14.37
CA ALA A 145 21.25 8.80 14.68
C ALA A 145 21.84 7.99 15.84
N PRO A 146 23.17 7.95 16.03
CA PRO A 146 23.77 7.36 17.21
C PRO A 146 23.28 8.04 18.51
N LYS A 147 22.98 7.24 19.55
CA LYS A 147 22.44 7.72 20.85
C LYS A 147 23.33 8.77 21.52
N ASP A 148 24.63 8.58 21.44
CA ASP A 148 25.61 9.43 22.10
C ASP A 148 26.01 10.64 21.24
N SER A 149 25.38 10.85 20.09
CA SER A 149 25.65 12.00 19.25
C SER A 149 24.80 13.21 19.64
N PRO A 150 25.30 14.44 19.43
CA PRO A 150 24.47 15.64 19.60
C PRO A 150 23.19 15.66 18.78
N VAL A 151 23.16 14.91 17.68
CA VAL A 151 22.01 14.77 16.78
C VAL A 151 20.81 14.14 17.48
N ALA A 152 21.04 13.22 18.43
CA ALA A 152 19.98 12.55 19.19
C ALA A 152 19.09 13.53 19.99
N SER A 153 19.57 14.73 20.26
CA SER A 153 18.83 15.78 20.97
C SER A 153 18.11 16.78 20.05
N ALA A 154 18.23 16.66 18.72
CA ALA A 154 17.53 17.53 17.78
C ALA A 154 16.00 17.45 17.99
N ARG A 155 15.30 18.59 17.82
CA ARG A 155 13.87 18.69 18.03
C ARG A 155 13.16 19.35 16.85
N SER A 156 13.92 19.96 15.95
CA SER A 156 13.39 20.62 14.78
C SER A 156 14.08 20.13 13.51
N VAL A 157 13.40 20.29 12.38
CA VAL A 157 13.98 20.01 11.07
C VAL A 157 15.22 20.87 10.79
N SER A 158 15.22 22.11 11.30
CA SER A 158 16.35 23.04 11.14
C SER A 158 17.62 22.59 11.87
N ASP A 159 17.50 21.83 12.96
CA ASP A 159 18.65 21.26 13.67
C ASP A 159 19.44 20.28 12.80
N LEU A 160 18.77 19.68 11.81
CA LEU A 160 19.35 18.69 10.91
C LEU A 160 20.13 19.31 9.74
N ALA A 161 19.95 20.61 9.47
CA ALA A 161 20.50 21.26 8.28
C ALA A 161 22.04 21.28 8.20
N ARG A 162 22.73 21.15 9.34
CA ARG A 162 24.20 21.15 9.40
C ARG A 162 24.82 19.77 9.41
N LEU A 163 24.01 18.73 9.32
CA LEU A 163 24.45 17.35 9.48
C LEU A 163 24.84 16.74 8.12
N ARG A 164 25.75 15.77 8.18
CA ARG A 164 25.94 14.83 7.06
C ARG A 164 24.85 13.80 7.11
N LEU A 165 23.89 13.93 6.22
CA LEU A 165 22.73 13.06 6.11
C LEU A 165 22.92 12.04 4.99
N GLY A 166 22.29 10.89 5.13
CA GLY A 166 22.29 9.86 4.09
C GLY A 166 20.93 9.18 3.93
N ALA A 167 20.72 8.59 2.75
CA ALA A 167 19.57 7.75 2.42
C ALA A 167 19.89 6.85 1.24
N GLN A 168 19.05 5.85 0.99
CA GLN A 168 19.14 5.05 -0.23
C GLN A 168 18.75 5.87 -1.46
N VAL A 169 19.47 5.68 -2.56
CA VAL A 169 19.22 6.34 -3.85
C VAL A 169 17.82 6.02 -4.38
N GLY A 170 17.17 7.02 -4.98
CA GLY A 170 15.85 6.84 -5.61
C GLY A 170 14.67 6.72 -4.63
N THR A 171 14.90 6.88 -3.31
CA THR A 171 13.85 6.84 -2.30
C THR A 171 13.23 8.21 -2.03
N THR A 172 12.02 8.21 -1.49
CA THR A 172 11.36 9.41 -0.94
C THR A 172 12.08 9.93 0.30
N SER A 173 12.79 9.07 1.03
CA SER A 173 13.70 9.47 2.12
C SER A 173 14.80 10.41 1.64
N TYR A 174 15.46 10.08 0.53
CA TYR A 174 16.44 10.97 -0.10
C TYR A 174 15.80 12.29 -0.56
N GLN A 175 14.60 12.22 -1.14
CA GLN A 175 13.87 13.40 -1.56
C GLN A 175 13.46 14.27 -0.35
N ALA A 176 13.03 13.66 0.75
CA ALA A 176 12.70 14.38 1.99
C ALA A 176 13.90 15.11 2.58
N ILE A 177 15.11 14.53 2.52
CA ILE A 177 16.34 15.26 2.91
C ILE A 177 16.49 16.53 2.07
N LYS A 178 16.33 16.44 0.75
CA LYS A 178 16.52 17.58 -0.17
C LYS A 178 15.46 18.67 -0.03
N ASP A 179 14.20 18.27 0.14
CA ASP A 179 13.08 19.19 0.04
C ASP A 179 12.63 19.75 1.40
N GLN A 180 12.73 18.95 2.45
CA GLN A 180 12.27 19.33 3.78
C GLN A 180 13.44 19.78 4.67
N ILE A 181 14.51 18.98 4.78
CA ILE A 181 15.64 19.31 5.64
C ILE A 181 16.55 20.36 4.99
N ARG A 182 16.79 20.24 3.69
CA ARG A 182 17.64 21.18 2.92
C ARG A 182 19.03 21.39 3.54
N PRO A 183 19.80 20.31 3.74
CA PRO A 183 21.08 20.41 4.42
C PRO A 183 22.09 21.28 3.68
N ASN A 184 23.01 21.88 4.43
CA ASN A 184 24.08 22.72 3.85
C ASN A 184 25.06 21.92 2.99
N ALA A 185 25.27 20.63 3.32
CA ALA A 185 26.10 19.71 2.56
C ALA A 185 25.21 18.79 1.72
N GLN A 186 25.71 18.35 0.56
CA GLN A 186 25.00 17.40 -0.27
C GLN A 186 24.79 16.09 0.50
N PRO A 187 23.56 15.53 0.55
CA PRO A 187 23.31 14.25 1.19
C PRO A 187 24.09 13.11 0.53
N SER A 188 24.59 12.20 1.34
CA SER A 188 25.22 10.97 0.84
C SER A 188 24.15 10.00 0.36
N VAL A 189 24.39 9.35 -0.79
CA VAL A 189 23.48 8.35 -1.36
C VAL A 189 24.15 6.99 -1.39
N TYR A 190 23.36 5.96 -1.08
CA TYR A 190 23.80 4.57 -1.01
C TYR A 190 22.88 3.71 -1.90
N ASN A 191 23.41 2.62 -2.44
CA ASN A 191 22.61 1.75 -3.29
C ASN A 191 21.55 0.98 -2.50
N THR A 192 21.85 0.67 -1.24
CA THR A 192 20.97 -0.09 -0.35
C THR A 192 20.88 0.56 1.05
N ASN A 193 19.85 0.24 1.80
CA ASN A 193 19.77 0.61 3.22
C ASN A 193 20.89 -0.05 4.04
N GLU A 194 21.38 -1.23 3.63
CA GLU A 194 22.52 -1.88 4.32
C GLU A 194 23.78 -1.06 4.24
N GLU A 195 24.15 -0.56 3.03
CA GLU A 195 25.29 0.35 2.87
C GLU A 195 25.12 1.64 3.68
N ALA A 196 23.90 2.20 3.72
CA ALA A 196 23.59 3.39 4.49
C ALA A 196 23.71 3.17 6.01
N LYS A 197 23.27 2.01 6.53
CA LYS A 197 23.46 1.60 7.93
C LYS A 197 24.93 1.46 8.30
N LEU A 198 25.72 0.82 7.43
CA LEU A 198 27.18 0.71 7.63
C LEU A 198 27.85 2.08 7.67
N ALA A 199 27.45 2.99 6.79
CA ALA A 199 27.97 4.36 6.78
C ALA A 199 27.61 5.15 8.07
N LEU A 200 26.42 4.94 8.62
CA LEU A 200 26.01 5.51 9.90
C LEU A 200 26.86 4.94 11.03
N GLY A 201 27.00 3.62 11.10
CA GLY A 201 27.82 2.94 12.12
C GLY A 201 29.29 3.34 12.08
N ASN A 202 29.84 3.60 10.90
CA ASN A 202 31.23 4.05 10.69
C ASN A 202 31.42 5.57 10.83
N GLY A 203 30.38 6.34 11.15
CA GLY A 203 30.43 7.79 11.31
C GLY A 203 30.68 8.57 10.01
N GLN A 204 30.49 7.95 8.84
CA GLN A 204 30.57 8.61 7.55
C GLN A 204 29.42 9.60 7.35
N ILE A 205 28.22 9.22 7.84
CA ILE A 205 27.06 10.11 8.02
C ILE A 205 26.72 10.25 9.51
N GLN A 206 26.05 11.33 9.85
CA GLN A 206 25.65 11.62 11.22
C GLN A 206 24.20 11.22 11.51
N ALA A 207 23.38 11.14 10.46
CA ALA A 207 22.03 10.64 10.55
C ALA A 207 21.61 10.00 9.22
N LEU A 208 20.72 9.01 9.33
CA LEU A 208 20.12 8.28 8.22
C LEU A 208 18.63 8.56 8.21
N VAL A 209 18.06 8.82 7.03
CA VAL A 209 16.63 9.02 6.84
C VAL A 209 16.05 7.80 6.14
N VAL A 210 15.01 7.22 6.73
CA VAL A 210 14.29 6.03 6.25
C VAL A 210 12.81 6.12 6.65
N ASP A 211 11.99 5.23 6.13
CA ASP A 211 10.61 5.09 6.58
C ASP A 211 10.53 4.74 8.07
N LEU A 212 9.54 5.26 8.77
CA LEU A 212 9.42 5.11 10.22
C LEU A 212 9.42 3.65 10.70
N PRO A 213 8.67 2.69 10.11
CA PRO A 213 8.77 1.29 10.55
C PRO A 213 10.14 0.68 10.33
N THR A 214 10.84 1.07 9.26
CA THR A 214 12.23 0.69 9.00
C THR A 214 13.16 1.29 10.05
N ALA A 215 12.96 2.55 10.42
CA ALA A 215 13.73 3.20 11.50
C ALA A 215 13.56 2.48 12.83
N LEU A 216 12.35 2.09 13.19
CA LEU A 216 12.06 1.32 14.40
C LEU A 216 12.77 -0.03 14.41
N PHE A 217 12.71 -0.76 13.30
CA PHE A 217 13.41 -2.03 13.20
C PHE A 217 14.93 -1.88 13.30
N ILE A 218 15.51 -0.92 12.57
CA ILE A 218 16.96 -0.64 12.65
C ILE A 218 17.39 -0.35 14.08
N THR A 219 16.70 0.56 14.76
CA THR A 219 17.10 1.01 16.10
C THR A 219 16.85 -0.01 17.21
N SER A 220 15.85 -0.90 17.03
CA SER A 220 15.52 -1.93 18.02
C SER A 220 16.29 -3.24 17.84
N SER A 221 16.63 -3.58 16.60
CA SER A 221 17.12 -4.93 16.28
C SER A 221 18.51 -4.97 15.65
N GLU A 222 18.88 -3.99 14.83
CA GLU A 222 20.12 -4.04 14.04
C GLU A 222 21.20 -3.09 14.63
N LEU A 223 20.89 -1.82 14.80
CA LEU A 223 21.80 -0.80 15.32
C LEU A 223 21.32 -0.29 16.68
N ARG A 224 21.42 -1.11 17.71
CA ARG A 224 20.88 -0.84 19.06
C ARG A 224 21.49 0.38 19.74
N ASP A 225 22.63 0.87 19.26
CA ASP A 225 23.26 2.10 19.73
C ASP A 225 22.76 3.36 19.02
N THR A 226 21.69 3.21 18.21
CA THR A 226 21.02 4.31 17.55
C THR A 226 19.64 4.60 18.17
N VAL A 227 19.12 5.77 17.87
CA VAL A 227 17.80 6.23 18.33
C VAL A 227 17.06 6.91 17.17
N ILE A 228 15.73 6.84 17.21
CA ILE A 228 14.91 7.67 16.36
C ILE A 228 14.91 9.08 16.92
N VAL A 229 15.50 10.01 16.18
CA VAL A 229 15.53 11.44 16.51
C VAL A 229 14.12 12.03 16.40
N GLY A 230 13.41 11.69 15.35
CA GLY A 230 12.02 12.06 15.14
C GLY A 230 11.53 11.76 13.74
N GLN A 231 10.21 11.93 13.57
CA GLN A 231 9.54 11.88 12.27
C GLN A 231 9.60 13.26 11.62
N LEU A 232 9.82 13.30 10.33
CA LEU A 232 9.63 14.52 9.54
C LEU A 232 8.14 14.87 9.45
N PRO A 233 7.79 16.16 9.40
CA PRO A 233 6.41 16.58 9.17
C PRO A 233 5.91 16.04 7.82
N PRO A 234 4.58 15.92 7.63
CA PRO A 234 4.02 15.54 6.33
C PRO A 234 4.51 16.46 5.21
N SER A 235 4.84 15.89 4.06
CA SER A 235 5.18 16.67 2.86
C SER A 235 3.89 17.02 2.11
N GLY A 236 3.36 18.24 2.32
CA GLY A 236 2.12 18.70 1.68
C GLY A 236 0.84 18.20 2.38
N ASP A 237 -0.31 18.35 1.67
CA ASP A 237 -1.64 18.13 2.24
C ASP A 237 -2.05 16.64 2.32
N ARG A 238 -1.29 15.75 1.71
CA ARG A 238 -1.59 14.31 1.69
C ARG A 238 -0.47 13.52 2.33
N PRO A 239 -0.79 12.48 3.10
CA PRO A 239 0.23 11.58 3.62
C PRO A 239 0.95 10.87 2.46
N GLU A 240 2.22 10.58 2.65
CA GLU A 240 2.96 9.64 1.80
C GLU A 240 2.36 8.24 1.97
N ARG A 241 2.21 7.49 0.87
CA ARG A 241 1.50 6.21 0.89
C ARG A 241 2.21 5.16 0.04
N PHE A 242 2.26 3.94 0.55
CA PHE A 242 2.76 2.79 -0.21
C PHE A 242 1.66 2.16 -1.05
N GLY A 243 2.01 1.81 -2.29
CA GLY A 243 1.19 1.02 -3.22
C GLY A 243 2.02 -0.08 -3.87
N MET A 244 1.37 -1.16 -4.28
CA MET A 244 2.02 -2.19 -5.08
C MET A 244 2.35 -1.63 -6.46
N VAL A 245 3.57 -1.89 -6.93
CA VAL A 245 4.00 -1.54 -8.29
C VAL A 245 3.55 -2.62 -9.27
N LEU A 246 3.00 -2.20 -10.40
CA LEU A 246 2.63 -3.06 -11.52
C LEU A 246 3.26 -2.52 -12.81
N ASP A 247 3.30 -3.34 -13.85
CA ASP A 247 3.67 -2.86 -15.18
C ASP A 247 2.76 -1.71 -15.63
N LYS A 248 3.29 -0.76 -16.38
CA LYS A 248 2.51 0.37 -16.90
C LYS A 248 1.39 -0.12 -17.83
N GLY A 249 0.14 0.23 -17.51
CA GLY A 249 -1.04 -0.25 -18.22
C GLY A 249 -1.41 -1.70 -17.93
N SER A 250 -0.96 -2.24 -16.81
CA SER A 250 -1.27 -3.63 -16.41
C SER A 250 -2.78 -3.87 -16.32
N PRO A 251 -3.31 -4.94 -16.94
CA PRO A 251 -4.71 -5.31 -16.81
C PRO A 251 -5.07 -5.71 -15.37
N LEU A 252 -4.09 -5.98 -14.52
CA LEU A 252 -4.29 -6.38 -13.12
C LEU A 252 -4.49 -5.17 -12.20
N THR A 253 -4.07 -3.95 -12.59
CA THR A 253 -4.05 -2.77 -11.72
C THR A 253 -5.40 -2.53 -11.04
N ARG A 254 -6.50 -2.62 -11.79
CA ARG A 254 -7.85 -2.44 -11.25
C ARG A 254 -8.22 -3.53 -10.24
N CYS A 255 -7.91 -4.78 -10.55
CA CYS A 255 -8.29 -5.91 -9.69
C CYS A 255 -7.45 -5.97 -8.41
N VAL A 256 -6.14 -5.70 -8.52
CA VAL A 256 -5.26 -5.59 -7.33
C VAL A 256 -5.72 -4.42 -6.46
N SER A 257 -6.05 -3.26 -7.05
CA SER A 257 -6.61 -2.11 -6.31
C SER A 257 -7.91 -2.48 -5.59
N SER A 258 -8.84 -3.14 -6.26
CA SER A 258 -10.11 -3.58 -5.66
C SER A 258 -9.89 -4.56 -4.50
N ALA A 259 -8.89 -5.45 -4.60
CA ALA A 259 -8.53 -6.35 -3.51
C ALA A 259 -7.97 -5.59 -2.30
N VAL A 260 -7.07 -4.62 -2.52
CA VAL A 260 -6.54 -3.75 -1.45
C VAL A 260 -7.66 -2.95 -0.79
N ASP A 261 -8.58 -2.38 -1.58
CA ASP A 261 -9.72 -1.61 -1.06
C ASP A 261 -10.67 -2.48 -0.24
N ALA A 262 -10.89 -3.74 -0.64
CA ALA A 262 -11.67 -4.70 0.11
C ALA A 262 -11.01 -5.05 1.45
N LEU A 263 -9.67 -5.28 1.47
CA LEU A 263 -8.91 -5.52 2.70
C LEU A 263 -8.89 -4.32 3.64
N ARG A 264 -8.98 -3.11 3.10
CA ARG A 264 -9.15 -1.89 3.90
C ARG A 264 -10.54 -1.83 4.50
N ALA A 265 -11.58 -2.09 3.70
CA ALA A 265 -12.97 -1.99 4.11
C ALA A 265 -13.35 -3.03 5.18
N ASP A 266 -12.79 -4.25 5.13
CA ASP A 266 -13.03 -5.30 6.12
C ASP A 266 -12.11 -5.25 7.34
N GLY A 267 -11.18 -4.28 7.41
CA GLY A 267 -10.28 -4.07 8.54
C GLY A 267 -9.04 -4.98 8.55
N THR A 268 -8.84 -5.79 7.52
CA THR A 268 -7.66 -6.69 7.42
C THR A 268 -6.36 -5.89 7.41
N LEU A 269 -6.26 -4.81 6.60
CA LEU A 269 -5.05 -3.98 6.56
C LEU A 269 -4.71 -3.42 7.94
N SER A 270 -5.69 -2.86 8.67
CA SER A 270 -5.47 -2.33 10.02
C SER A 270 -5.05 -3.41 11.02
N THR A 271 -5.52 -4.65 10.83
CA THR A 271 -5.12 -5.77 11.68
C THR A 271 -3.67 -6.18 11.42
N LEU A 272 -3.28 -6.27 10.14
CA LEU A 272 -1.90 -6.56 9.75
C LEU A 272 -0.93 -5.45 10.19
N GLU A 273 -1.35 -4.19 10.08
CA GLU A 273 -0.57 -3.05 10.56
C GLU A 273 -0.31 -3.15 12.07
N ARG A 274 -1.34 -3.36 12.88
CA ARG A 274 -1.17 -3.57 14.33
C ARG A 274 -0.29 -4.77 14.67
N GLN A 275 -0.38 -5.84 13.90
CA GLN A 275 0.40 -7.06 14.13
C GLN A 275 1.89 -6.86 13.88
N TRP A 276 2.25 -6.14 12.81
CA TRP A 276 3.62 -6.07 12.32
C TRP A 276 4.30 -4.72 12.57
N LEU A 277 3.52 -3.61 12.65
CA LEU A 277 4.03 -2.24 12.69
C LEU A 277 3.57 -1.47 13.95
N ALA A 278 3.10 -2.15 14.99
CA ALA A 278 2.42 -1.54 16.16
C ALA A 278 3.23 -0.45 16.89
N ASP A 279 4.55 -0.45 16.78
CA ASP A 279 5.41 0.53 17.46
C ASP A 279 5.62 1.84 16.67
N ALA A 280 5.15 1.91 15.42
CA ALA A 280 5.35 3.07 14.55
C ALA A 280 4.72 4.39 15.07
N ALA A 281 3.72 4.30 15.93
CA ALA A 281 3.02 5.48 16.45
C ALA A 281 3.76 6.24 17.57
N LYS A 282 4.91 5.76 18.07
CA LYS A 282 5.56 6.29 19.27
C LYS A 282 6.73 7.26 19.02
N ALA A 283 7.14 7.47 17.78
CA ALA A 283 8.27 8.35 17.48
C ALA A 283 7.87 9.83 17.59
N PRO A 284 8.71 10.70 18.19
CA PRO A 284 8.43 12.13 18.28
C PRO A 284 8.36 12.79 16.89
N GLU A 285 7.64 13.88 16.78
CA GLU A 285 7.58 14.70 15.58
C GLU A 285 8.61 15.83 15.66
N LEU A 286 9.38 16.05 14.59
CA LEU A 286 10.28 17.20 14.45
C LEU A 286 9.47 18.42 13.98
N THR A 287 9.67 19.57 14.63
CA THR A 287 8.95 20.80 14.30
C THR A 287 9.69 21.68 13.30
#